data_fd4ed9f9f53be38006b6595719ea9008
#
_entry.id   fd4ed9f9f53be38006b6595719ea9008
#
_cell.length_a   1.000
_cell.length_b   1.000
_cell.length_c   1.000
_cell.angle_alpha   90.00
_cell.angle_beta   90.00
_cell.angle_gamma   90.00
#
_symmetry.space_group_name_H-M   'P 1'
#
loop_
_entity.id
_entity.type
_entity.pdbx_description
1 polymer ?
#
loop_
_entity_poly.entity_id
_entity_poly.type
_entity_poly.pdbx_seq_one_letter_code
_entity_poly.pdbx_strand_id
1 'polypeptide(L)'
;MPAPDPSPVPVHIVAGFLGAGKTSLIRDQLAARPQEKLAVLVNDFGEAGLDEASLAEGAPFQITQIPGGCVCCTAPEGFVAALGALLEQHPDRLLIEPTGLARPQDLVDTIRRSHHCEALALRPVVVLVDPRRLAHPSAAEGPLLEQQLGVADVLVANHTDLCSPDDLQRFDARAEGLWPAPLAVYRTQHGRIPATLLEWPADEGDRLPRGARATRTHSHASPAESSAAFRALSFQWPAEQIFERERLARAALRASQGLAGSPLARFKGVFHTREGFLQLEVAGGTVHEQASAYRRESRADVIFESPDDAPFTPFSSWLEAAQLRGAEREYQTRQIELALPDGRVRILDRQQLAKLPGGIPDISQHFPKRSGSAARVASLWRALDLEEEGRAVICAADGFASDPLPVSALCQGMLLHSLGDAPLPAAQGGPFRLLIPPEVEAAPPGCANVKAVVRIVVRA
;
A
#
# COMPACT_ATOMS: atom_id res chain seq x y z
N MET A 1 9.15 -18.92 -31.38
CA MET A 1 9.51 -18.25 -30.12
C MET A 1 8.25 -17.61 -29.61
N PRO A 2 7.82 -17.81 -28.36
CA PRO A 2 6.74 -17.00 -27.79
C PRO A 2 7.17 -15.54 -27.82
N ALA A 3 6.25 -14.65 -28.17
CA ALA A 3 6.48 -13.22 -28.09
C ALA A 3 6.90 -12.88 -26.65
N PRO A 4 7.86 -11.96 -26.43
CA PRO A 4 8.19 -11.52 -25.09
C PRO A 4 6.91 -10.99 -24.41
N ASP A 5 6.70 -11.37 -23.15
CA ASP A 5 5.60 -10.82 -22.35
C ASP A 5 5.65 -9.29 -22.45
N PRO A 6 4.52 -8.62 -22.75
CA PRO A 6 4.52 -7.17 -22.85
C PRO A 6 4.98 -6.57 -21.52
N SER A 7 5.92 -5.63 -21.60
CA SER A 7 6.40 -4.91 -20.42
C SER A 7 5.22 -4.27 -19.69
N PRO A 8 5.19 -4.28 -18.33
CA PRO A 8 4.10 -3.68 -17.57
C PRO A 8 3.91 -2.20 -17.90
N VAL A 9 2.66 -1.76 -18.07
CA VAL A 9 2.31 -0.38 -18.41
C VAL A 9 2.63 0.55 -17.24
N PRO A 10 3.43 1.61 -17.41
CA PRO A 10 3.69 2.60 -16.37
C PRO A 10 2.41 3.33 -15.96
N VAL A 11 2.13 3.36 -14.64
CA VAL A 11 0.96 4.04 -14.07
C VAL A 11 1.41 5.18 -13.18
N HIS A 12 0.93 6.38 -13.45
CA HIS A 12 1.20 7.59 -12.69
C HIS A 12 -0.06 8.10 -12.01
N ILE A 13 -0.03 8.27 -10.71
CA ILE A 13 -1.11 8.88 -9.93
C ILE A 13 -0.72 10.34 -9.69
N VAL A 14 -1.58 11.26 -10.15
CA VAL A 14 -1.43 12.70 -9.96
C VAL A 14 -2.50 13.16 -8.98
N ALA A 15 -2.15 13.25 -7.72
CA ALA A 15 -3.03 13.61 -6.62
C ALA A 15 -2.80 15.06 -6.15
N GLY A 16 -3.65 15.51 -5.24
CA GLY A 16 -3.62 16.85 -4.66
C GLY A 16 -5.03 17.37 -4.46
N PHE A 17 -5.18 18.36 -3.59
CA PHE A 17 -6.46 18.93 -3.23
C PHE A 17 -7.16 19.61 -4.43
N LEU A 18 -8.44 19.96 -4.27
CA LEU A 18 -9.21 20.71 -5.27
C LEU A 18 -8.49 22.02 -5.64
N GLY A 19 -8.34 22.26 -6.94
CA GLY A 19 -7.67 23.46 -7.45
C GLY A 19 -6.14 23.45 -7.35
N ALA A 20 -5.48 22.36 -6.92
CA ALA A 20 -4.01 22.29 -6.85
C ALA A 20 -3.33 22.26 -8.21
N GLY A 21 -4.08 22.07 -9.32
CA GLY A 21 -3.54 22.09 -10.68
C GLY A 21 -3.23 20.71 -11.26
N LYS A 22 -3.86 19.65 -10.77
CA LYS A 22 -3.70 18.26 -11.27
C LYS A 22 -3.93 18.15 -12.76
N THR A 23 -5.09 18.63 -13.23
CA THR A 23 -5.47 18.64 -14.65
C THR A 23 -4.47 19.43 -15.52
N SER A 24 -3.94 20.56 -15.00
CA SER A 24 -2.92 21.34 -15.72
C SER A 24 -1.62 20.54 -15.89
N LEU A 25 -1.20 19.81 -14.84
CA LEU A 25 -0.03 18.93 -14.94
C LEU A 25 -0.26 17.81 -15.94
N ILE A 26 -1.41 17.15 -15.92
CA ILE A 26 -1.72 16.08 -16.88
C ILE A 26 -1.71 16.60 -18.30
N ARG A 27 -2.31 17.77 -18.58
CA ARG A 27 -2.26 18.41 -19.91
C ARG A 27 -0.83 18.69 -20.37
N ASP A 28 0.03 19.21 -19.49
CA ASP A 28 1.44 19.45 -19.80
C ASP A 28 2.16 18.14 -20.16
N GLN A 29 1.89 17.07 -19.41
CA GLN A 29 2.48 15.75 -19.66
C GLN A 29 1.97 15.11 -20.96
N LEU A 30 0.71 15.30 -21.32
CA LEU A 30 0.14 14.87 -22.60
C LEU A 30 0.82 15.62 -23.76
N ALA A 31 0.97 16.93 -23.65
CA ALA A 31 1.63 17.74 -24.66
C ALA A 31 3.12 17.42 -24.83
N ALA A 32 3.79 17.00 -23.74
CA ALA A 32 5.21 16.65 -23.75
C ALA A 32 5.50 15.29 -24.41
N ARG A 33 4.48 14.44 -24.64
CA ARG A 33 4.64 13.07 -25.15
C ARG A 33 3.76 12.78 -26.36
N PRO A 34 3.89 13.51 -27.46
CA PRO A 34 2.99 13.38 -28.63
C PRO A 34 3.15 12.05 -29.39
N GLN A 35 4.20 11.29 -29.10
CA GLN A 35 4.49 10.00 -29.75
C GLN A 35 4.05 8.78 -28.92
N GLU A 36 3.72 8.97 -27.63
CA GLU A 36 3.26 7.90 -26.76
C GLU A 36 1.73 7.76 -26.84
N LYS A 37 1.25 6.52 -26.83
CA LYS A 37 -0.18 6.23 -26.71
C LYS A 37 -0.58 6.34 -25.25
N LEU A 38 -1.04 7.50 -24.85
CA LEU A 38 -1.37 7.83 -23.48
C LEU A 38 -2.83 7.50 -23.18
N ALA A 39 -3.09 6.85 -22.04
CA ALA A 39 -4.42 6.71 -21.48
C ALA A 39 -4.55 7.56 -20.22
N VAL A 40 -5.67 8.25 -20.07
CA VAL A 40 -5.96 9.08 -18.89
C VAL A 40 -7.25 8.61 -18.25
N LEU A 41 -7.18 8.27 -16.97
CA LEU A 41 -8.33 7.92 -16.16
C LEU A 41 -8.64 9.08 -15.21
N VAL A 42 -9.75 9.76 -15.46
CA VAL A 42 -10.18 10.92 -14.67
C VAL A 42 -11.37 10.55 -13.81
N ASN A 43 -11.29 10.90 -12.54
CA ASN A 43 -12.35 10.71 -11.57
C ASN A 43 -12.67 12.04 -10.89
N ASP A 44 -13.04 13.05 -11.66
CA ASP A 44 -13.48 14.33 -11.09
C ASP A 44 -14.93 14.65 -11.46
N PHE A 45 -15.70 15.09 -10.47
CA PHE A 45 -17.08 15.57 -10.58
C PHE A 45 -17.12 17.11 -10.69
N GLY A 46 -16.24 17.72 -11.48
CA GLY A 46 -16.17 19.18 -11.58
C GLY A 46 -16.39 19.68 -13.01
N GLU A 47 -17.05 20.83 -13.14
CA GLU A 47 -17.35 21.54 -14.38
C GLU A 47 -16.10 21.97 -15.21
N ALA A 48 -14.88 21.62 -14.75
CA ALA A 48 -13.60 21.93 -15.39
C ALA A 48 -12.80 20.68 -15.75
N GLY A 49 -13.46 19.52 -15.94
CA GLY A 49 -12.82 18.29 -16.41
C GLY A 49 -12.01 18.50 -17.68
N LEU A 50 -11.16 17.53 -17.98
CA LEU A 50 -10.57 17.40 -19.33
C LEU A 50 -11.71 17.20 -20.32
N ASP A 51 -12.24 18.29 -20.87
CA ASP A 51 -13.22 18.19 -21.96
C ASP A 51 -12.54 17.49 -23.13
N GLU A 52 -13.11 16.34 -23.56
CA GLU A 52 -12.68 15.66 -24.79
C GLU A 52 -12.64 16.62 -25.97
N ALA A 53 -13.52 17.64 -25.97
CA ALA A 53 -13.58 18.68 -27.00
C ALA A 53 -12.43 19.70 -26.96
N SER A 54 -11.73 19.84 -25.83
CA SER A 54 -10.59 20.79 -25.72
C SER A 54 -9.24 20.18 -26.08
N LEU A 55 -9.19 18.89 -26.30
CA LEU A 55 -7.99 18.17 -26.68
C LEU A 55 -8.14 17.81 -28.15
N ALA A 56 -7.33 18.47 -28.99
CA ALA A 56 -7.42 18.47 -30.44
C ALA A 56 -7.77 17.11 -31.07
N GLU A 57 -8.70 17.12 -32.02
CA GLU A 57 -8.96 16.01 -32.93
C GLU A 57 -7.64 15.47 -33.49
N GLY A 58 -7.33 14.18 -33.21
CA GLY A 58 -6.16 13.49 -33.76
C GLY A 58 -4.98 13.29 -32.81
N ALA A 59 -5.09 13.63 -31.53
CA ALA A 59 -4.04 13.33 -30.57
C ALA A 59 -4.03 11.83 -30.15
N PRO A 60 -2.85 11.21 -29.96
CA PRO A 60 -2.73 9.79 -29.65
C PRO A 60 -3.01 9.47 -28.17
N PHE A 61 -4.02 10.08 -27.57
CA PHE A 61 -4.39 9.79 -26.19
C PHE A 61 -5.90 9.55 -26.06
N GLN A 62 -6.24 8.77 -25.03
CA GLN A 62 -7.61 8.43 -24.72
C GLN A 62 -7.94 8.84 -23.30
N ILE A 63 -9.08 9.50 -23.14
CA ILE A 63 -9.61 9.87 -21.83
C ILE A 63 -10.79 8.96 -21.52
N THR A 64 -10.75 8.32 -20.35
CA THR A 64 -11.87 7.55 -19.83
C THR A 64 -12.32 8.16 -18.52
N GLN A 65 -13.58 8.55 -18.45
CA GLN A 65 -14.22 8.98 -17.21
C GLN A 65 -14.83 7.77 -16.52
N ILE A 66 -14.75 7.73 -15.18
CA ILE A 66 -15.39 6.67 -14.41
C ILE A 66 -16.84 7.06 -14.16
N PRO A 67 -17.83 6.31 -14.70
CA PRO A 67 -19.23 6.59 -14.44
C PRO A 67 -19.58 6.29 -12.98
N GLY A 68 -20.29 7.18 -12.32
CA GLY A 68 -21.07 6.84 -11.12
C GLY A 68 -20.44 7.13 -9.75
N GLY A 69 -19.39 7.93 -9.64
CA GLY A 69 -18.95 8.39 -8.33
C GLY A 69 -17.47 8.28 -8.03
N CYS A 70 -17.06 8.78 -6.87
CA CYS A 70 -15.68 8.79 -6.42
C CYS A 70 -15.13 7.36 -6.28
N VAL A 71 -14.02 7.05 -6.98
CA VAL A 71 -13.31 5.76 -6.93
C VAL A 71 -12.96 5.32 -5.52
N CYS A 72 -12.70 6.28 -4.63
CA CYS A 72 -12.26 6.01 -3.27
C CYS A 72 -13.38 5.68 -2.28
N CYS A 73 -14.66 5.94 -2.63
CA CYS A 73 -15.75 5.85 -1.64
C CYS A 73 -16.84 4.83 -1.98
N THR A 74 -17.10 4.52 -3.27
CA THR A 74 -18.35 3.80 -3.62
C THR A 74 -18.22 2.61 -4.57
N ALA A 75 -17.17 2.51 -5.40
CA ALA A 75 -17.09 1.41 -6.37
C ALA A 75 -15.66 1.08 -6.84
N PRO A 76 -14.85 0.37 -6.05
CA PRO A 76 -13.55 -0.15 -6.51
C PRO A 76 -13.67 -0.98 -7.80
N GLU A 77 -14.80 -1.67 -8.01
CA GLU A 77 -15.06 -2.51 -9.18
C GLU A 77 -15.18 -1.70 -10.47
N GLY A 78 -15.85 -0.55 -10.43
CA GLY A 78 -15.96 0.35 -11.59
C GLY A 78 -14.60 0.88 -12.03
N PHE A 79 -13.73 1.19 -11.08
CA PHE A 79 -12.36 1.60 -11.36
C PHE A 79 -11.53 0.46 -11.98
N VAL A 80 -11.59 -0.74 -11.41
CA VAL A 80 -10.86 -1.91 -11.92
C VAL A 80 -11.36 -2.29 -13.33
N ALA A 81 -12.67 -2.17 -13.59
CA ALA A 81 -13.25 -2.41 -14.91
C ALA A 81 -12.77 -1.37 -15.94
N ALA A 82 -12.77 -0.07 -15.56
CA ALA A 82 -12.26 1.00 -16.41
C ALA A 82 -10.77 0.83 -16.70
N LEU A 83 -9.99 0.43 -15.70
CA LEU A 83 -8.58 0.10 -15.84
C LEU A 83 -8.34 -1.05 -16.83
N GLY A 84 -9.15 -2.11 -16.76
CA GLY A 84 -9.10 -3.24 -17.69
C GLY A 84 -9.40 -2.81 -19.12
N ALA A 85 -10.46 -2.03 -19.33
CA ALA A 85 -10.84 -1.52 -20.65
C ALA A 85 -9.74 -0.64 -21.28
N LEU A 86 -9.01 0.14 -20.46
CA LEU A 86 -7.89 0.92 -20.96
C LEU A 86 -6.68 0.02 -21.31
N LEU A 87 -6.39 -1.01 -20.54
CA LEU A 87 -5.30 -1.95 -20.80
C LEU A 87 -5.52 -2.76 -22.08
N GLU A 88 -6.77 -3.12 -22.41
CA GLU A 88 -7.13 -3.80 -23.68
C GLU A 88 -6.71 -2.99 -24.92
N GLN A 89 -6.51 -1.70 -24.76
CA GLN A 89 -6.11 -0.81 -25.84
C GLN A 89 -4.59 -0.69 -25.97
N HIS A 90 -3.83 -1.39 -25.13
CA HIS A 90 -2.37 -1.38 -25.15
C HIS A 90 -1.76 0.04 -25.11
N PRO A 91 -2.03 0.84 -24.05
CA PRO A 91 -1.40 2.13 -23.89
C PRO A 91 0.09 1.97 -23.52
N ASP A 92 0.92 2.93 -23.96
CA ASP A 92 2.31 3.00 -23.52
C ASP A 92 2.43 3.50 -22.08
N ARG A 93 1.41 4.24 -21.59
CA ARG A 93 1.39 4.86 -20.25
C ARG A 93 -0.03 5.19 -19.82
N LEU A 94 -0.28 5.08 -18.51
CA LEU A 94 -1.53 5.45 -17.88
C LEU A 94 -1.33 6.58 -16.87
N LEU A 95 -2.10 7.65 -17.00
CA LEU A 95 -2.18 8.75 -16.05
C LEU A 95 -3.52 8.67 -15.31
N ILE A 96 -3.51 8.75 -13.98
CA ILE A 96 -4.72 8.68 -13.17
C ILE A 96 -4.86 9.98 -12.37
N GLU A 97 -5.98 10.68 -12.59
CA GLU A 97 -6.37 11.86 -11.82
C GLU A 97 -7.51 11.49 -10.87
N PRO A 98 -7.24 11.23 -9.59
CA PRO A 98 -8.29 11.09 -8.60
C PRO A 98 -8.94 12.43 -8.29
N THR A 99 -10.17 12.41 -7.75
CA THR A 99 -10.81 13.66 -7.26
C THR A 99 -9.92 14.33 -6.22
N GLY A 100 -10.04 15.65 -6.09
CA GLY A 100 -9.29 16.40 -5.07
C GLY A 100 -9.62 16.02 -3.63
N LEU A 101 -10.71 15.27 -3.43
CA LEU A 101 -11.14 14.74 -2.12
C LEU A 101 -10.78 13.26 -1.94
N ALA A 102 -10.11 12.66 -2.92
CA ALA A 102 -9.70 11.26 -2.85
C ALA A 102 -8.54 11.05 -1.88
N ARG A 103 -8.49 9.83 -1.36
CA ARG A 103 -7.32 9.30 -0.66
C ARG A 103 -6.46 8.54 -1.67
N PRO A 104 -5.30 9.06 -2.07
CA PRO A 104 -4.49 8.40 -3.10
C PRO A 104 -4.02 7.00 -2.69
N GLN A 105 -3.90 6.75 -1.39
CA GLN A 105 -3.56 5.44 -0.84
C GLN A 105 -4.57 4.35 -1.21
N ASP A 106 -5.88 4.66 -1.17
CA ASP A 106 -6.92 3.69 -1.49
C ASP A 106 -6.85 3.30 -2.97
N LEU A 107 -6.45 4.25 -3.83
CA LEU A 107 -6.24 4.02 -5.23
C LEU A 107 -5.02 3.13 -5.50
N VAL A 108 -3.89 3.43 -4.86
CA VAL A 108 -2.67 2.59 -4.91
C VAL A 108 -2.99 1.17 -4.49
N ASP A 109 -3.70 1.02 -3.37
CA ASP A 109 -4.10 -0.28 -2.86
C ASP A 109 -5.04 -1.02 -3.82
N THR A 110 -6.00 -0.32 -4.43
CA THR A 110 -6.92 -0.91 -5.41
C THR A 110 -6.19 -1.41 -6.65
N ILE A 111 -5.25 -0.62 -7.20
CA ILE A 111 -4.43 -1.01 -8.36
C ILE A 111 -3.64 -2.28 -8.02
N ARG A 112 -2.99 -2.33 -6.88
CA ARG A 112 -2.14 -3.46 -6.47
C ARG A 112 -2.91 -4.74 -6.19
N ARG A 113 -4.15 -4.62 -5.74
CA ARG A 113 -5.04 -5.75 -5.47
C ARG A 113 -5.81 -6.19 -6.69
N SER A 114 -5.84 -5.38 -7.74
CA SER A 114 -6.54 -5.72 -8.97
C SER A 114 -5.91 -6.94 -9.64
N HIS A 115 -6.70 -7.66 -10.41
CA HIS A 115 -6.20 -8.74 -11.25
C HIS A 115 -5.31 -8.26 -12.41
N HIS A 116 -5.19 -6.94 -12.58
CA HIS A 116 -4.32 -6.29 -13.56
C HIS A 116 -2.97 -5.88 -12.98
N CYS A 117 -2.69 -6.14 -11.71
CA CYS A 117 -1.48 -5.63 -11.02
C CYS A 117 -0.17 -6.06 -11.70
N GLU A 118 -0.12 -7.25 -12.31
CA GLU A 118 1.06 -7.75 -13.03
C GLU A 118 1.29 -7.05 -14.39
N ALA A 119 0.21 -6.51 -14.98
CA ALA A 119 0.27 -5.75 -16.23
C ALA A 119 0.60 -4.25 -16.00
N LEU A 120 0.77 -3.82 -14.75
CA LEU A 120 0.92 -2.42 -14.37
C LEU A 120 2.23 -2.20 -13.58
N ALA A 121 2.96 -1.15 -13.93
CA ALA A 121 4.13 -0.67 -13.20
C ALA A 121 3.82 0.65 -12.51
N LEU A 122 3.47 0.60 -11.22
CA LEU A 122 3.16 1.80 -10.46
C LEU A 122 4.40 2.68 -10.31
N ARG A 123 4.32 3.92 -10.80
CA ARG A 123 5.35 4.95 -10.72
C ARG A 123 5.17 5.82 -9.46
N PRO A 124 6.10 6.73 -9.15
CA PRO A 124 5.96 7.64 -8.02
C PRO A 124 4.63 8.36 -8.00
N VAL A 125 4.00 8.41 -6.84
CA VAL A 125 2.79 9.20 -6.62
C VAL A 125 3.17 10.66 -6.54
N VAL A 126 2.64 11.47 -7.46
CA VAL A 126 2.85 12.91 -7.49
C VAL A 126 1.72 13.59 -6.75
N VAL A 127 2.06 14.40 -5.76
CA VAL A 127 1.08 15.19 -5.01
C VAL A 127 1.34 16.68 -5.23
N LEU A 128 0.35 17.37 -5.81
CA LEU A 128 0.38 18.81 -5.98
C LEU A 128 -0.25 19.50 -4.76
N VAL A 129 0.42 20.55 -4.32
CA VAL A 129 -0.03 21.40 -3.22
C VAL A 129 -0.02 22.86 -3.67
N ASP A 130 -1.06 23.60 -3.32
CA ASP A 130 -1.05 25.06 -3.35
C ASP A 130 -0.50 25.55 -1.99
N PRO A 131 0.71 26.11 -1.93
CA PRO A 131 1.33 26.52 -0.66
C PRO A 131 0.50 27.50 0.15
N ARG A 132 -0.32 28.34 -0.49
CA ARG A 132 -1.18 29.32 0.17
C ARG A 132 -2.22 28.66 1.10
N ARG A 133 -2.60 27.40 0.81
CA ARG A 133 -3.57 26.64 1.61
C ARG A 133 -2.97 25.98 2.86
N LEU A 134 -1.65 25.96 2.99
CA LEU A 134 -0.98 25.35 4.13
C LEU A 134 -1.10 26.18 5.42
N ALA A 135 -1.37 27.49 5.30
CA ALA A 135 -1.47 28.38 6.45
C ALA A 135 -2.70 28.09 7.32
N HIS A 136 -3.84 27.86 6.68
CA HIS A 136 -5.13 27.73 7.37
C HIS A 136 -6.02 26.67 6.71
N PRO A 137 -5.65 25.39 6.79
CA PRO A 137 -6.53 24.33 6.28
C PRO A 137 -7.80 24.29 7.16
N SER A 138 -8.96 24.18 6.54
CA SER A 138 -10.20 23.97 7.29
C SER A 138 -10.17 22.65 8.07
N ALA A 139 -11.05 22.48 9.03
CA ALA A 139 -11.15 21.26 9.84
C ALA A 139 -11.41 20.00 8.97
N ALA A 140 -12.05 20.16 7.82
CA ALA A 140 -12.30 19.07 6.87
C ALA A 140 -11.10 18.82 5.92
N GLU A 141 -10.38 19.89 5.57
CA GLU A 141 -9.23 19.81 4.64
C GLU A 141 -7.97 19.27 5.30
N GLY A 142 -7.71 19.62 6.56
CA GLY A 142 -6.49 19.27 7.28
C GLY A 142 -6.20 17.76 7.27
N PRO A 143 -7.11 16.89 7.72
CA PRO A 143 -6.88 15.45 7.74
C PRO A 143 -6.65 14.85 6.34
N LEU A 144 -7.36 15.35 5.33
CA LEU A 144 -7.20 14.88 3.95
C LEU A 144 -5.86 15.32 3.35
N LEU A 145 -5.46 16.56 3.61
CA LEU A 145 -4.16 17.08 3.20
C LEU A 145 -3.03 16.24 3.80
N GLU A 146 -3.12 15.91 5.10
CA GLU A 146 -2.15 15.05 5.77
C GLU A 146 -2.05 13.66 5.10
N GLN A 147 -3.19 13.07 4.75
CA GLN A 147 -3.22 11.79 4.06
C GLN A 147 -2.62 11.87 2.65
N GLN A 148 -2.88 12.96 1.92
CA GLN A 148 -2.30 13.17 0.59
C GLN A 148 -0.79 13.42 0.67
N LEU A 149 -0.34 14.27 1.59
CA LEU A 149 1.08 14.51 1.81
C LEU A 149 1.83 13.25 2.24
N GLY A 150 1.19 12.43 3.08
CA GLY A 150 1.77 11.19 3.61
C GLY A 150 2.10 10.14 2.56
N VAL A 151 1.52 10.18 1.36
CA VAL A 151 1.77 9.22 0.27
C VAL A 151 2.59 9.82 -0.87
N ALA A 152 3.00 11.07 -0.76
CA ALA A 152 3.75 11.75 -1.81
C ALA A 152 5.14 11.12 -1.99
N ASP A 153 5.39 10.53 -3.14
CA ASP A 153 6.75 10.21 -3.58
C ASP A 153 7.40 11.44 -4.21
N VAL A 154 6.64 12.23 -4.96
CA VAL A 154 7.04 13.52 -5.50
C VAL A 154 6.07 14.58 -5.00
N LEU A 155 6.59 15.55 -4.24
CA LEU A 155 5.80 16.65 -3.71
C LEU A 155 6.03 17.91 -4.54
N VAL A 156 4.95 18.49 -5.06
CA VAL A 156 5.02 19.64 -5.99
C VAL A 156 4.26 20.84 -5.39
N ALA A 157 4.97 21.93 -5.11
CA ALA A 157 4.36 23.23 -4.89
C ALA A 157 3.95 23.82 -6.24
N ASN A 158 2.68 23.98 -6.48
CA ASN A 158 2.15 24.66 -7.67
C ASN A 158 1.65 26.07 -7.34
N HIS A 159 1.34 26.88 -8.35
CA HIS A 159 0.93 28.27 -8.21
C HIS A 159 1.96 29.14 -7.48
N THR A 160 3.25 28.84 -7.66
CA THR A 160 4.32 29.58 -6.95
C THR A 160 4.43 31.03 -7.37
N ASP A 161 3.89 31.39 -8.54
CA ASP A 161 3.70 32.76 -9.03
C ASP A 161 2.71 33.59 -8.20
N LEU A 162 1.82 32.91 -7.47
CA LEU A 162 0.79 33.51 -6.64
C LEU A 162 1.12 33.46 -5.13
N CYS A 163 2.24 32.85 -4.77
CA CYS A 163 2.63 32.61 -3.38
C CYS A 163 3.47 33.77 -2.82
N SER A 164 3.26 34.09 -1.57
CA SER A 164 4.18 34.93 -0.80
C SER A 164 5.44 34.11 -0.40
N PRO A 165 6.55 34.79 -0.02
CA PRO A 165 7.72 34.11 0.55
C PRO A 165 7.38 33.22 1.76
N ASP A 166 6.44 33.67 2.61
CA ASP A 166 6.01 32.91 3.80
C ASP A 166 5.23 31.65 3.41
N ASP A 167 4.46 31.66 2.33
CA ASP A 167 3.78 30.46 1.81
C ASP A 167 4.79 29.40 1.37
N LEU A 168 5.82 29.83 0.66
CA LEU A 168 6.87 28.94 0.19
C LEU A 168 7.72 28.40 1.35
N GLN A 169 8.01 29.23 2.35
CA GLN A 169 8.71 28.79 3.55
C GLN A 169 7.91 27.75 4.34
N ARG A 170 6.60 27.95 4.48
CA ARG A 170 5.71 26.94 5.10
C ARG A 170 5.70 25.64 4.34
N PHE A 171 5.67 25.71 3.00
CA PHE A 171 5.74 24.52 2.16
C PHE A 171 7.05 23.76 2.38
N ASP A 172 8.19 24.43 2.40
CA ASP A 172 9.49 23.79 2.63
C ASP A 172 9.56 23.15 4.01
N ALA A 173 9.18 23.87 5.06
CA ALA A 173 9.15 23.33 6.42
C ALA A 173 8.21 22.11 6.51
N ARG A 174 7.10 22.13 5.77
CA ARG A 174 6.19 20.99 5.72
C ARG A 174 6.80 19.81 4.99
N ALA A 175 7.46 20.04 3.85
CA ALA A 175 8.14 19.00 3.06
C ALA A 175 9.28 18.35 3.86
N GLU A 176 10.09 19.14 4.57
CA GLU A 176 11.16 18.66 5.46
C GLU A 176 10.62 17.83 6.63
N GLY A 177 9.43 18.15 7.12
CA GLY A 177 8.75 17.43 8.20
C GLY A 177 8.07 16.13 7.77
N LEU A 178 7.95 15.85 6.48
CA LEU A 178 7.34 14.60 6.01
C LEU A 178 8.26 13.41 6.27
N TRP A 179 7.64 12.35 6.71
CA TRP A 179 8.35 11.09 6.86
C TRP A 179 7.43 9.90 6.44
N PRO A 180 7.90 8.98 5.56
CA PRO A 180 9.16 9.03 4.82
C PRO A 180 9.29 10.31 3.97
N ALA A 181 10.52 10.82 3.83
CA ALA A 181 10.76 11.98 3.01
C ALA A 181 10.37 11.69 1.55
N PRO A 182 9.76 12.64 0.84
CA PRO A 182 9.53 12.52 -0.59
C PRO A 182 10.86 12.26 -1.35
N LEU A 183 10.80 11.51 -2.44
CA LEU A 183 11.95 11.27 -3.33
C LEU A 183 12.42 12.58 -3.97
N ALA A 184 11.45 13.47 -4.28
CA ALA A 184 11.72 14.79 -4.81
C ALA A 184 10.70 15.80 -4.28
N VAL A 185 11.17 17.04 -4.08
CA VAL A 185 10.35 18.22 -3.80
C VAL A 185 10.59 19.22 -4.93
N TYR A 186 9.53 19.69 -5.55
CA TYR A 186 9.62 20.55 -6.71
C TYR A 186 8.70 21.77 -6.58
N ARG A 187 9.10 22.91 -7.14
CA ARG A 187 8.30 24.14 -7.16
C ARG A 187 8.00 24.49 -8.61
N THR A 188 6.75 24.77 -8.90
CA THR A 188 6.30 25.08 -10.26
C THR A 188 5.15 26.07 -10.29
N GLN A 189 4.83 26.50 -11.49
CA GLN A 189 3.62 27.23 -11.83
C GLN A 189 2.96 26.57 -13.05
N HIS A 190 1.64 26.68 -13.12
CA HIS A 190 0.84 26.09 -14.20
C HIS A 190 0.97 24.56 -14.37
N GLY A 191 1.37 23.84 -13.29
CA GLY A 191 1.49 22.37 -13.29
C GLY A 191 2.65 21.82 -14.12
N ARG A 192 3.62 22.62 -14.54
CA ARG A 192 4.74 22.18 -15.36
C ARG A 192 5.82 21.53 -14.54
N ILE A 193 6.09 20.26 -14.79
CA ILE A 193 7.17 19.51 -14.14
C ILE A 193 8.02 18.78 -15.18
N PRO A 194 9.33 18.58 -14.92
CA PRO A 194 10.16 17.74 -15.77
C PRO A 194 9.61 16.31 -15.87
N ALA A 195 9.63 15.74 -17.07
CA ALA A 195 9.20 14.36 -17.31
C ALA A 195 9.93 13.35 -16.44
N THR A 196 11.20 13.60 -16.12
CA THR A 196 12.04 12.78 -15.25
C THR A 196 11.49 12.61 -13.84
N LEU A 197 10.68 13.55 -13.32
CA LEU A 197 10.04 13.41 -12.00
C LEU A 197 8.92 12.34 -12.00
N LEU A 198 8.30 12.07 -13.14
CA LEU A 198 7.33 11.00 -13.29
C LEU A 198 8.00 9.64 -13.45
N GLU A 199 9.22 9.60 -13.94
CA GLU A 199 9.94 8.36 -14.28
C GLU A 199 10.88 7.89 -13.17
N TRP A 200 11.00 8.67 -12.11
CA TRP A 200 11.86 8.37 -10.97
C TRP A 200 11.32 7.24 -10.07
N PRO A 201 12.16 6.35 -9.58
CA PRO A 201 13.29 5.71 -10.23
C PRO A 201 12.77 4.74 -11.28
N ALA A 202 13.14 4.93 -12.52
CA ALA A 202 12.74 4.06 -13.63
C ALA A 202 13.64 2.84 -13.73
N ASP A 203 14.80 2.81 -13.08
CA ASP A 203 15.81 1.82 -13.34
C ASP A 203 15.70 0.58 -12.47
N GLU A 204 15.54 -0.57 -13.15
CA GLU A 204 15.77 -1.90 -12.58
C GLU A 204 17.21 -2.07 -12.01
N GLY A 205 18.13 -1.15 -12.31
CA GLY A 205 19.49 -1.12 -11.78
C GLY A 205 19.59 -0.77 -10.30
N ASP A 206 18.57 -0.13 -9.73
CA ASP A 206 18.49 0.22 -8.32
C ASP A 206 17.67 -0.80 -7.49
N ARG A 207 17.56 -2.03 -7.95
CA ARG A 207 17.19 -3.15 -7.07
C ARG A 207 18.25 -3.22 -5.99
N LEU A 208 17.90 -2.68 -4.82
CA LEU A 208 18.73 -2.79 -3.62
C LEU A 208 19.16 -4.26 -3.46
N PRO A 209 20.45 -4.53 -3.19
CA PRO A 209 20.90 -5.89 -2.92
C PRO A 209 20.01 -6.51 -1.87
N ARG A 210 19.72 -7.82 -2.00
CA ARG A 210 18.98 -8.56 -0.99
C ARG A 210 19.71 -8.42 0.35
N GLY A 211 19.14 -7.59 1.25
CA GLY A 211 19.69 -7.28 2.56
C GLY A 211 19.47 -5.82 2.94
N ALA A 212 19.42 -5.54 4.23
CA ALA A 212 19.35 -4.16 4.72
C ALA A 212 20.62 -3.41 4.28
N ARG A 213 20.43 -2.29 3.58
CA ARG A 213 21.52 -1.32 3.42
C ARG A 213 21.41 -0.28 4.51
N ALA A 214 22.33 -0.32 5.46
CA ALA A 214 22.59 0.82 6.31
C ALA A 214 23.24 1.91 5.45
N THR A 215 22.48 2.96 5.12
CA THR A 215 22.98 4.07 4.31
C THR A 215 23.24 5.27 5.20
N ARG A 216 24.53 5.52 5.42
CA ARG A 216 25.14 6.71 6.02
C ARG A 216 24.79 7.03 7.48
N THR A 217 25.79 6.96 8.31
CA THR A 217 25.84 7.70 9.57
C THR A 217 26.02 9.18 9.26
N HIS A 218 25.03 10.00 9.59
CA HIS A 218 25.18 11.46 9.61
C HIS A 218 25.44 11.89 11.05
N SER A 219 26.61 12.46 11.31
CA SER A 219 26.87 13.17 12.56
C SER A 219 26.28 14.57 12.44
N HIS A 220 25.18 14.85 13.12
CA HIS A 220 24.71 16.21 13.33
C HIS A 220 25.35 16.75 14.61
N ALA A 221 26.44 17.49 14.45
CA ALA A 221 26.91 18.37 15.51
C ALA A 221 26.07 19.65 15.42
N SER A 222 25.19 19.88 16.38
CA SER A 222 24.56 21.19 16.57
C SER A 222 25.58 22.11 17.23
N PRO A 223 25.86 23.31 16.71
CA PRO A 223 26.80 24.23 17.32
C PRO A 223 26.11 25.09 18.38
N ALA A 224 25.74 24.52 19.50
CA ALA A 224 25.48 25.25 20.75
C ALA A 224 25.30 24.30 21.93
N GLU A 225 26.31 24.28 22.81
CA GLU A 225 26.23 24.06 24.28
C GLU A 225 25.54 22.80 24.84
N SER A 226 25.50 21.64 24.16
CA SER A 226 25.32 20.36 24.85
C SER A 226 26.42 19.39 24.43
N SER A 227 27.06 18.76 25.40
CA SER A 227 28.16 17.81 25.22
C SER A 227 27.72 16.44 24.66
N ALA A 228 26.50 16.30 24.27
CA ALA A 228 25.93 15.07 23.73
C ALA A 228 26.04 15.07 22.19
N ALA A 229 26.77 14.10 21.64
CA ALA A 229 26.80 13.86 20.20
C ALA A 229 25.60 13.01 19.80
N PHE A 230 24.83 13.45 18.81
CA PHE A 230 23.77 12.65 18.20
C PHE A 230 24.32 11.86 17.02
N ARG A 231 23.99 10.57 16.98
CA ARG A 231 24.31 9.67 15.88
C ARG A 231 23.03 9.13 15.27
N ALA A 232 22.94 9.12 13.95
CA ALA A 232 21.78 8.65 13.20
C ALA A 232 22.18 7.50 12.26
N LEU A 233 21.28 6.51 12.14
CA LEU A 233 21.40 5.44 11.16
C LEU A 233 20.05 5.23 10.47
N SER A 234 20.09 5.14 9.15
CA SER A 234 18.92 4.87 8.31
C SER A 234 18.98 3.47 7.74
N PHE A 235 17.83 2.81 7.67
CA PHE A 235 17.64 1.48 7.11
C PHE A 235 16.65 1.54 5.97
N GLN A 236 16.82 0.66 4.99
CA GLN A 236 15.94 0.54 3.85
C GLN A 236 15.84 -0.92 3.41
N TRP A 237 14.62 -1.38 3.14
CA TRP A 237 14.34 -2.74 2.67
C TRP A 237 13.33 -2.70 1.53
N PRO A 238 13.43 -3.61 0.56
CA PRO A 238 12.45 -3.69 -0.52
C PRO A 238 11.04 -4.00 0.03
N ALA A 239 10.00 -3.61 -0.71
CA ALA A 239 8.62 -3.78 -0.30
C ALA A 239 8.23 -5.26 -0.04
N GLU A 240 8.91 -6.19 -0.70
CA GLU A 240 8.71 -7.64 -0.55
C GLU A 240 9.23 -8.18 0.78
N GLN A 241 10.10 -7.42 1.48
CA GLN A 241 10.57 -7.82 2.80
C GLN A 241 9.46 -7.62 3.82
N ILE A 242 8.98 -8.73 4.39
CA ILE A 242 7.92 -8.74 5.39
C ILE A 242 8.53 -8.81 6.78
N PHE A 243 7.96 -8.05 7.70
CA PHE A 243 8.34 -8.00 9.10
C PHE A 243 7.24 -8.56 10.00
N GLU A 244 7.64 -9.13 11.12
CA GLU A 244 6.71 -9.57 12.15
C GLU A 244 6.45 -8.42 13.14
N ARG A 245 5.18 -7.98 13.22
CA ARG A 245 4.75 -6.80 13.98
C ARG A 245 5.18 -6.83 15.44
N GLU A 246 4.98 -7.95 16.12
CA GLU A 246 5.33 -8.05 17.54
C GLU A 246 6.83 -7.98 17.79
N ARG A 247 7.66 -8.51 16.87
CA ARG A 247 9.12 -8.40 16.97
C ARG A 247 9.58 -6.96 16.74
N LEU A 248 8.94 -6.24 15.79
CA LEU A 248 9.19 -4.81 15.58
C LEU A 248 8.81 -3.98 16.82
N ALA A 249 7.63 -4.20 17.38
CA ALA A 249 7.17 -3.51 18.58
C ALA A 249 8.11 -3.74 19.76
N ARG A 250 8.58 -4.99 19.94
CA ARG A 250 9.57 -5.32 20.96
C ARG A 250 10.93 -4.64 20.71
N ALA A 251 11.38 -4.56 19.46
CA ALA A 251 12.62 -3.85 19.10
C ALA A 251 12.51 -2.36 19.43
N ALA A 252 11.39 -1.73 19.05
CA ALA A 252 11.09 -0.34 19.37
C ALA A 252 11.03 -0.08 20.88
N LEU A 253 10.35 -0.95 21.63
CA LEU A 253 10.25 -0.85 23.09
C LEU A 253 11.61 -1.00 23.78
N ARG A 254 12.42 -1.95 23.33
CA ARG A 254 13.78 -2.11 23.87
C ARG A 254 14.66 -0.90 23.56
N ALA A 255 14.55 -0.36 22.34
CA ALA A 255 15.29 0.84 21.96
C ALA A 255 14.88 2.06 22.80
N SER A 256 13.58 2.19 23.15
CA SER A 256 13.10 3.29 23.99
C SER A 256 13.71 3.34 25.39
N GLN A 257 14.23 2.23 25.86
CA GLN A 257 14.95 2.13 27.16
C GLN A 257 16.43 2.50 27.07
N GLY A 258 16.90 2.86 25.88
CA GLY A 258 18.31 3.13 25.61
C GLY A 258 19.09 1.86 25.28
N LEU A 259 20.20 2.00 24.59
CA LEU A 259 21.08 0.93 24.13
C LEU A 259 22.55 1.24 24.39
N ALA A 260 23.29 0.30 24.92
CA ALA A 260 24.72 0.43 25.22
C ALA A 260 25.04 1.69 26.02
N GLY A 261 24.16 2.10 26.95
CA GLY A 261 24.32 3.34 27.74
C GLY A 261 23.91 4.62 26.99
N SER A 262 23.45 4.52 25.77
CA SER A 262 23.04 5.64 24.92
C SER A 262 21.51 5.77 24.90
N PRO A 263 20.94 6.91 25.30
CA PRO A 263 19.49 7.15 25.17
C PRO A 263 19.06 7.19 23.71
N LEU A 264 17.84 6.67 23.44
CA LEU A 264 17.19 6.85 22.14
C LEU A 264 16.61 8.25 22.07
N ALA A 265 17.12 9.07 21.16
CA ALA A 265 16.58 10.39 20.88
C ALA A 265 15.34 10.31 19.98
N ARG A 266 15.34 9.42 18.97
CA ARG A 266 14.22 9.24 18.04
C ARG A 266 14.31 7.91 17.32
N PHE A 267 13.18 7.29 17.11
CA PHE A 267 13.00 6.21 16.14
C PHE A 267 11.73 6.44 15.36
N LYS A 268 11.83 6.38 14.03
CA LYS A 268 10.69 6.30 13.12
C LYS A 268 10.95 5.18 12.12
N GLY A 269 9.92 4.36 11.90
CA GLY A 269 9.99 3.29 10.92
C GLY A 269 8.65 3.09 10.23
N VAL A 270 8.68 2.72 8.96
CA VAL A 270 7.55 2.17 8.25
C VAL A 270 7.95 0.81 7.70
N PHE A 271 7.14 -0.20 7.98
CA PHE A 271 7.49 -1.58 7.71
C PHE A 271 6.33 -2.30 7.04
N HIS A 272 6.63 -3.09 6.03
CA HIS A 272 5.67 -4.03 5.48
C HIS A 272 5.51 -5.20 6.45
N THR A 273 4.34 -5.33 7.04
CA THR A 273 3.95 -6.46 7.90
C THR A 273 2.91 -7.30 7.18
N ARG A 274 2.53 -8.42 7.76
CA ARG A 274 1.45 -9.27 7.22
C ARG A 274 0.09 -8.57 7.19
N GLU A 275 -0.09 -7.57 8.02
CA GLU A 275 -1.33 -6.80 8.18
C GLU A 275 -1.35 -5.55 7.29
N GLY A 276 -0.34 -5.36 6.44
CA GLY A 276 -0.09 -4.17 5.64
C GLY A 276 1.09 -3.36 6.17
N PHE A 277 1.20 -2.11 5.71
CA PHE A 277 2.27 -1.25 6.18
C PHE A 277 1.96 -0.65 7.57
N LEU A 278 2.92 -0.78 8.47
CA LEU A 278 2.86 -0.29 9.85
C LEU A 278 3.89 0.82 10.03
N GLN A 279 3.44 1.98 10.50
CA GLN A 279 4.32 3.03 10.99
C GLN A 279 4.56 2.85 12.48
N LEU A 280 5.83 2.86 12.87
CA LEU A 280 6.28 2.84 14.26
C LEU A 280 7.04 4.13 14.56
N GLU A 281 6.73 4.75 15.67
CA GLU A 281 7.46 5.91 16.18
C GLU A 281 7.72 5.74 17.67
N VAL A 282 8.96 6.07 18.09
CA VAL A 282 9.31 6.18 19.51
C VAL A 282 9.67 7.63 19.78
N ALA A 283 8.90 8.24 20.65
CA ALA A 283 9.11 9.60 21.11
C ALA A 283 8.86 9.68 22.63
N GLY A 284 9.77 10.31 23.37
CA GLY A 284 9.64 10.43 24.83
C GLY A 284 9.51 9.10 25.57
N GLY A 285 10.13 8.03 25.06
CA GLY A 285 10.08 6.68 25.65
C GLY A 285 8.79 5.90 25.35
N THR A 286 7.84 6.47 24.60
CA THR A 286 6.58 5.81 24.24
C THR A 286 6.63 5.32 22.79
N VAL A 287 6.14 4.09 22.56
CA VAL A 287 6.01 3.50 21.25
C VAL A 287 4.60 3.78 20.72
N HIS A 288 4.53 4.42 19.56
CA HIS A 288 3.29 4.68 18.83
C HIS A 288 3.24 3.81 17.58
N GLU A 289 2.12 3.13 17.38
CA GLU A 289 1.85 2.30 16.21
C GLU A 289 0.66 2.86 15.44
N GLN A 290 0.82 3.00 14.13
CA GLN A 290 -0.25 3.44 13.25
C GLN A 290 -0.21 2.65 11.94
N ALA A 291 -1.38 2.22 11.45
CA ALA A 291 -1.48 1.68 10.11
C ALA A 291 -1.04 2.75 9.08
N SER A 292 -0.21 2.36 8.15
CA SER A 292 0.27 3.22 7.07
C SER A 292 -0.28 2.73 5.74
N ALA A 293 -0.45 3.66 4.80
CA ALA A 293 -0.68 3.31 3.41
C ALA A 293 0.52 2.52 2.86
N TYR A 294 0.30 1.87 1.71
CA TYR A 294 1.37 1.21 0.98
C TYR A 294 2.56 2.13 0.78
N ARG A 295 3.73 1.56 0.95
CA ARG A 295 5.03 2.19 0.64
C ARG A 295 5.79 1.32 -0.36
N ARG A 296 6.62 1.97 -1.17
CA ARG A 296 7.50 1.29 -2.14
C ARG A 296 8.58 0.45 -1.48
N GLU A 297 8.85 0.75 -0.22
CA GLU A 297 9.90 0.13 0.59
C GLU A 297 9.56 0.22 2.08
N SER A 298 10.14 -0.66 2.87
CA SER A 298 10.22 -0.48 4.31
C SER A 298 11.43 0.39 4.63
N ARG A 299 11.28 1.31 5.57
CA ARG A 299 12.34 2.26 5.93
C ARG A 299 12.33 2.52 7.44
N ALA A 300 13.49 2.77 8.02
CA ALA A 300 13.58 3.19 9.41
C ALA A 300 14.74 4.15 9.61
N ASP A 301 14.53 5.16 10.44
CA ASP A 301 15.54 6.10 10.92
C ASP A 301 15.62 6.01 12.43
N VAL A 302 16.83 5.86 12.97
CA VAL A 302 17.09 5.82 14.40
C VAL A 302 18.17 6.81 14.77
N ILE A 303 17.96 7.55 15.85
CA ILE A 303 18.90 8.53 16.38
C ILE A 303 19.13 8.20 17.85
N PHE A 304 20.40 8.01 18.21
CA PHE A 304 20.83 7.86 19.59
C PHE A 304 21.67 9.05 20.04
N GLU A 305 21.56 9.39 21.29
CA GLU A 305 22.48 10.28 21.98
C GLU A 305 23.71 9.45 22.39
N SER A 306 24.71 9.42 21.51
CA SER A 306 25.86 8.54 21.64
C SER A 306 27.13 9.19 21.05
N PRO A 307 28.27 9.01 21.68
CA PRO A 307 29.56 9.45 21.13
C PRO A 307 30.04 8.57 19.97
N ASP A 308 29.55 7.35 19.86
CA ASP A 308 29.94 6.34 18.87
C ASP A 308 28.78 5.55 18.31
N ASP A 309 29.07 4.54 17.51
CA ASP A 309 28.08 3.71 16.80
C ASP A 309 27.69 2.43 17.60
N ALA A 310 28.08 2.31 18.87
CA ALA A 310 27.83 1.13 19.71
C ALA A 310 26.33 0.72 19.78
N PRO A 311 25.34 1.65 19.89
CA PRO A 311 23.94 1.28 19.99
C PRO A 311 23.36 0.71 18.68
N PHE A 312 23.96 0.97 17.52
CA PHE A 312 23.39 0.56 16.24
C PHE A 312 23.51 -0.94 15.97
N THR A 313 24.58 -1.59 16.40
CA THR A 313 24.78 -3.03 16.17
C THR A 313 23.65 -3.88 16.80
N PRO A 314 23.33 -3.74 18.11
CA PRO A 314 22.22 -4.47 18.70
C PRO A 314 20.86 -4.07 18.11
N PHE A 315 20.66 -2.79 17.78
CA PHE A 315 19.42 -2.33 17.18
C PHE A 315 19.20 -2.93 15.78
N SER A 316 20.24 -2.93 14.94
CA SER A 316 20.21 -3.57 13.61
C SER A 316 19.87 -5.06 13.72
N SER A 317 20.49 -5.77 14.67
CA SER A 317 20.22 -7.19 14.90
C SER A 317 18.77 -7.45 15.31
N TRP A 318 18.12 -6.55 16.06
CA TRP A 318 16.72 -6.69 16.42
C TRP A 318 15.79 -6.46 15.24
N LEU A 319 16.10 -5.47 14.37
CA LEU A 319 15.33 -5.27 13.12
C LEU A 319 15.52 -6.45 12.16
N GLU A 320 16.72 -7.00 12.05
CA GLU A 320 16.97 -8.21 11.26
C GLU A 320 16.21 -9.43 11.82
N ALA A 321 16.16 -9.60 13.14
CA ALA A 321 15.40 -10.65 13.79
C ALA A 321 13.87 -10.48 13.63
N ALA A 322 13.41 -9.26 13.35
CA ALA A 322 12.01 -8.99 13.05
C ALA A 322 11.63 -9.34 11.59
N GLN A 323 12.60 -9.53 10.70
CA GLN A 323 12.34 -9.96 9.33
C GLN A 323 11.86 -11.41 9.29
N LEU A 324 10.84 -11.66 8.49
CA LEU A 324 10.42 -13.02 8.18
C LEU A 324 11.33 -13.61 7.10
N ARG A 325 12.04 -14.68 7.43
CA ARG A 325 13.00 -15.35 6.53
C ARG A 325 12.42 -16.65 6.00
N GLY A 326 12.78 -16.99 4.75
CA GLY A 326 12.56 -18.25 4.02
C GLY A 326 11.54 -19.23 4.61
N ALA A 327 11.97 -20.09 5.54
CA ALA A 327 11.10 -21.11 6.13
C ALA A 327 9.94 -20.55 6.96
N GLU A 328 10.11 -19.45 7.68
CA GLU A 328 9.02 -18.79 8.43
C GLU A 328 8.00 -18.16 7.47
N ARG A 329 8.48 -17.56 6.36
CA ARG A 329 7.63 -17.03 5.29
C ARG A 329 6.88 -18.16 4.58
N GLU A 330 7.55 -19.27 4.30
CA GLU A 330 6.98 -20.44 3.63
C GLU A 330 6.04 -21.24 4.56
N TYR A 331 6.41 -21.41 5.82
CA TYR A 331 5.61 -22.09 6.82
C TYR A 331 4.27 -21.38 7.08
N GLN A 332 4.28 -20.07 7.14
CA GLN A 332 3.10 -19.26 7.44
C GLN A 332 2.19 -19.04 6.24
N THR A 333 2.73 -19.05 5.01
CA THR A 333 1.89 -19.13 3.80
C THR A 333 1.20 -20.49 3.65
N ARG A 334 1.54 -21.49 4.46
CA ARG A 334 0.91 -22.81 4.47
C ARG A 334 -0.15 -23.00 5.58
N GLN A 335 -0.42 -21.96 6.36
CA GLN A 335 -1.35 -21.99 7.47
C GLN A 335 -2.29 -20.79 7.45
N ILE A 336 -3.49 -20.98 7.98
CA ILE A 336 -4.44 -19.90 8.25
C ILE A 336 -4.49 -19.69 9.77
N GLU A 337 -4.33 -18.45 10.18
CA GLU A 337 -4.55 -18.03 11.56
C GLU A 337 -6.02 -17.62 11.73
N LEU A 338 -6.74 -18.29 12.60
CA LEU A 338 -8.09 -17.91 13.02
C LEU A 338 -8.02 -17.27 14.41
N ALA A 339 -8.17 -15.94 14.47
CA ALA A 339 -8.21 -15.16 15.70
C ALA A 339 -9.67 -14.98 16.16
N LEU A 340 -9.97 -15.39 17.38
CA LEU A 340 -11.31 -15.40 17.96
C LEU A 340 -11.54 -14.19 18.88
N PRO A 341 -12.82 -13.79 19.13
CA PRO A 341 -13.14 -12.64 19.95
C PRO A 341 -12.63 -12.71 21.40
N ASP A 342 -12.48 -13.92 21.93
CA ASP A 342 -11.97 -14.18 23.29
C ASP A 342 -10.43 -14.15 23.38
N GLY A 343 -9.74 -13.75 22.31
CA GLY A 343 -8.29 -13.69 22.23
C GLY A 343 -7.60 -15.02 21.91
N ARG A 344 -8.34 -16.13 21.81
CA ARG A 344 -7.78 -17.41 21.36
C ARG A 344 -7.42 -17.34 19.88
N VAL A 345 -6.31 -17.99 19.53
CA VAL A 345 -5.85 -18.14 18.15
C VAL A 345 -5.78 -19.63 17.81
N ARG A 346 -6.30 -20.00 16.63
CA ARG A 346 -6.18 -21.32 16.06
C ARG A 346 -5.38 -21.26 14.79
N ILE A 347 -4.43 -22.16 14.66
CA ILE A 347 -3.63 -22.32 13.44
C ILE A 347 -4.15 -23.52 12.68
N LEU A 348 -4.47 -23.33 11.42
CA LEU A 348 -5.05 -24.34 10.55
C LEU A 348 -4.14 -24.57 9.35
N ASP A 349 -3.79 -25.80 9.09
CA ASP A 349 -3.03 -26.22 7.92
C ASP A 349 -3.91 -26.93 6.88
N ARG A 350 -3.33 -27.16 5.71
CA ARG A 350 -3.99 -27.85 4.60
C ARG A 350 -4.52 -29.25 5.00
N GLN A 351 -3.75 -29.99 5.81
CA GLN A 351 -4.10 -31.35 6.18
C GLN A 351 -5.30 -31.37 7.14
N GLN A 352 -5.35 -30.43 8.05
CA GLN A 352 -6.48 -30.23 8.96
C GLN A 352 -7.74 -29.85 8.19
N LEU A 353 -7.65 -28.92 7.23
CA LEU A 353 -8.77 -28.53 6.37
C LEU A 353 -9.26 -29.70 5.50
N ALA A 354 -8.36 -30.50 4.92
CA ALA A 354 -8.70 -31.65 4.11
C ALA A 354 -9.41 -32.78 4.89
N LYS A 355 -9.22 -32.87 6.21
CA LYS A 355 -9.85 -33.86 7.07
C LYS A 355 -11.22 -33.44 7.60
N LEU A 356 -11.66 -32.21 7.33
CA LEU A 356 -12.96 -31.72 7.79
C LEU A 356 -14.11 -32.51 7.12
N PRO A 357 -15.21 -32.79 7.85
CA PRO A 357 -16.37 -33.45 7.29
C PRO A 357 -17.00 -32.64 6.15
N GLY A 358 -17.44 -33.29 5.09
CA GLY A 358 -18.08 -32.63 3.95
C GLY A 358 -17.13 -31.84 3.08
N GLY A 359 -15.87 -32.24 3.02
CA GLY A 359 -14.89 -31.71 2.07
C GLY A 359 -15.37 -31.78 0.63
N ILE A 360 -14.92 -30.86 -0.20
CA ILE A 360 -15.29 -30.75 -1.61
C ILE A 360 -14.09 -31.21 -2.43
N PRO A 361 -14.16 -32.40 -3.08
CA PRO A 361 -13.03 -32.94 -3.87
C PRO A 361 -12.71 -32.09 -5.07
N ASP A 362 -13.73 -31.50 -5.70
CA ASP A 362 -13.60 -30.61 -6.84
C ASP A 362 -14.53 -29.41 -6.73
N ILE A 363 -13.94 -28.24 -6.56
CA ILE A 363 -14.66 -26.95 -6.41
C ILE A 363 -15.40 -26.55 -7.69
N SER A 364 -15.08 -27.13 -8.86
CA SER A 364 -15.71 -26.79 -10.15
C SER A 364 -17.21 -26.99 -10.16
N GLN A 365 -17.74 -27.87 -9.28
CA GLN A 365 -19.18 -28.07 -9.08
C GLN A 365 -19.89 -26.83 -8.52
N HIS A 366 -19.18 -25.97 -7.80
CA HIS A 366 -19.69 -24.73 -7.21
C HIS A 366 -19.19 -23.48 -7.95
N PHE A 367 -18.01 -23.55 -8.54
CA PHE A 367 -17.35 -22.48 -9.29
C PHE A 367 -16.78 -23.03 -10.60
N PRO A 368 -17.55 -23.02 -11.70
CA PRO A 368 -17.19 -23.71 -12.95
C PRO A 368 -15.84 -23.32 -13.59
N LYS A 369 -15.32 -22.13 -13.25
CA LYS A 369 -14.02 -21.65 -13.74
C LYS A 369 -12.85 -21.97 -12.77
N ARG A 370 -13.07 -22.82 -11.77
CA ARG A 370 -12.11 -23.17 -10.73
C ARG A 370 -11.95 -24.67 -10.63
N SER A 371 -10.77 -25.13 -10.25
CA SER A 371 -10.48 -26.54 -9.97
C SER A 371 -9.75 -26.68 -8.66
N GLY A 372 -9.84 -27.84 -8.03
CA GLY A 372 -9.16 -28.19 -6.80
C GLY A 372 -10.09 -28.54 -5.63
N SER A 373 -9.49 -29.00 -4.55
CA SER A 373 -10.20 -29.46 -3.34
C SER A 373 -10.35 -28.35 -2.34
N ALA A 374 -11.52 -28.27 -1.72
CA ALA A 374 -11.87 -27.23 -0.74
C ALA A 374 -12.51 -27.80 0.53
N ALA A 375 -12.39 -27.06 1.62
CA ALA A 375 -13.13 -27.27 2.86
C ALA A 375 -14.28 -26.27 2.98
N ARG A 376 -15.44 -26.70 3.48
CA ARG A 376 -16.54 -25.77 3.82
C ARG A 376 -16.19 -25.03 5.10
N VAL A 377 -16.34 -23.72 5.11
CA VAL A 377 -16.12 -22.92 6.32
C VAL A 377 -17.07 -23.32 7.45
N ALA A 378 -18.34 -23.61 7.15
CA ALA A 378 -19.30 -24.14 8.14
C ALA A 378 -18.83 -25.44 8.82
N SER A 379 -18.09 -26.29 8.10
CA SER A 379 -17.53 -27.51 8.71
C SER A 379 -16.38 -27.20 9.65
N LEU A 380 -15.58 -26.19 9.34
CA LEU A 380 -14.54 -25.69 10.21
C LEU A 380 -15.14 -25.08 11.49
N TRP A 381 -16.17 -24.23 11.36
CA TRP A 381 -16.83 -23.61 12.50
C TRP A 381 -17.41 -24.65 13.45
N ARG A 382 -18.11 -25.67 12.92
CA ARG A 382 -18.63 -26.79 13.74
C ARG A 382 -17.54 -27.62 14.40
N ALA A 383 -16.44 -27.90 13.69
CA ALA A 383 -15.32 -28.64 14.22
C ALA A 383 -14.60 -27.94 15.39
N LEU A 384 -14.69 -26.62 15.43
CA LEU A 384 -14.08 -25.76 16.47
C LEU A 384 -15.09 -25.32 17.53
N ASP A 385 -16.36 -25.77 17.44
CA ASP A 385 -17.46 -25.39 18.32
C ASP A 385 -17.63 -23.86 18.43
N LEU A 386 -17.71 -23.21 17.29
CA LEU A 386 -17.82 -21.74 17.17
C LEU A 386 -19.25 -21.33 16.77
N GLU A 387 -19.72 -20.23 17.36
CA GLU A 387 -20.99 -19.61 16.98
C GLU A 387 -20.88 -18.88 15.66
N GLU A 388 -21.96 -18.86 14.86
CA GLU A 388 -22.04 -18.15 13.56
C GLU A 388 -22.45 -16.67 13.73
N GLU A 389 -22.19 -16.09 14.90
CA GLU A 389 -22.49 -14.71 15.25
C GLU A 389 -21.25 -13.82 15.10
N GLY A 390 -21.51 -12.49 14.99
CA GLY A 390 -20.44 -11.51 14.85
C GLY A 390 -19.99 -11.26 13.41
N ARG A 391 -18.85 -10.63 13.26
CA ARG A 391 -18.26 -10.24 11.97
C ARG A 391 -16.85 -10.76 11.85
N ALA A 392 -16.46 -11.07 10.62
CA ALA A 392 -15.11 -11.54 10.31
C ALA A 392 -14.42 -10.61 9.31
N VAL A 393 -13.10 -10.47 9.46
CA VAL A 393 -12.21 -9.81 8.49
C VAL A 393 -11.25 -10.86 7.96
N ILE A 394 -11.13 -10.94 6.64
CA ILE A 394 -10.26 -11.88 5.94
C ILE A 394 -8.99 -11.15 5.53
N CYS A 395 -7.84 -11.63 5.99
CA CYS A 395 -6.54 -11.03 5.64
C CYS A 395 -5.78 -11.99 4.71
N ALA A 396 -5.18 -11.41 3.67
CA ALA A 396 -4.36 -12.12 2.70
C ALA A 396 -2.86 -11.83 2.87
N ALA A 397 -2.03 -12.66 2.30
CA ALA A 397 -0.57 -12.56 2.40
C ALA A 397 0.01 -11.29 1.74
N ASP A 398 -0.73 -10.68 0.83
CA ASP A 398 -0.37 -9.43 0.15
C ASP A 398 -0.74 -8.15 0.94
N GLY A 399 -1.27 -8.32 2.17
CA GLY A 399 -1.70 -7.22 3.02
C GLY A 399 -3.16 -6.81 2.81
N PHE A 400 -3.92 -7.53 1.97
CA PHE A 400 -5.36 -7.31 1.86
C PHE A 400 -6.06 -7.61 3.18
N ALA A 401 -6.98 -6.73 3.59
CA ALA A 401 -7.96 -7.00 4.62
C ALA A 401 -9.36 -6.68 4.04
N SER A 402 -10.26 -7.65 4.14
CA SER A 402 -11.63 -7.45 3.67
C SER A 402 -12.39 -6.45 4.54
N ASP A 403 -13.48 -5.88 4.01
CA ASP A 403 -14.48 -5.29 4.87
C ASP A 403 -15.03 -6.35 5.83
N PRO A 404 -15.47 -5.96 7.03
CA PRO A 404 -16.08 -6.88 7.97
C PRO A 404 -17.35 -7.50 7.38
N LEU A 405 -17.37 -8.83 7.19
CA LEU A 405 -18.54 -9.57 6.71
C LEU A 405 -19.18 -10.35 7.85
N PRO A 406 -20.51 -10.62 7.82
CA PRO A 406 -21.14 -11.46 8.81
C PRO A 406 -20.54 -12.86 8.84
N VAL A 407 -20.33 -13.44 10.03
CA VAL A 407 -19.81 -14.81 10.17
C VAL A 407 -20.74 -15.82 9.49
N SER A 408 -22.07 -15.61 9.53
CA SER A 408 -23.04 -16.43 8.82
C SER A 408 -22.85 -16.45 7.30
N ALA A 409 -22.42 -15.33 6.71
CA ALA A 409 -22.05 -15.25 5.29
C ALA A 409 -20.73 -15.96 5.02
N LEU A 410 -19.72 -15.78 5.89
CA LEU A 410 -18.44 -16.49 5.81
C LEU A 410 -18.64 -18.01 5.86
N CYS A 411 -19.53 -18.51 6.71
CA CYS A 411 -19.84 -19.95 6.85
C CYS A 411 -20.43 -20.58 5.59
N GLN A 412 -20.99 -19.79 4.70
CA GLN A 412 -21.42 -20.26 3.35
C GLN A 412 -20.26 -20.38 2.37
N GLY A 413 -19.09 -19.88 2.73
CA GLY A 413 -17.87 -19.90 1.93
C GLY A 413 -17.15 -21.25 1.94
N MET A 414 -16.18 -21.35 1.06
CA MET A 414 -15.31 -22.51 0.83
C MET A 414 -13.85 -22.06 0.80
N LEU A 415 -13.01 -22.77 1.55
CA LEU A 415 -11.56 -22.57 1.56
C LEU A 415 -10.91 -23.58 0.61
N LEU A 416 -10.57 -23.13 -0.59
CA LEU A 416 -9.81 -23.89 -1.58
C LEU A 416 -8.35 -24.01 -1.09
N HIS A 417 -7.83 -25.24 -1.00
CA HIS A 417 -6.54 -25.51 -0.36
C HIS A 417 -5.60 -26.42 -1.17
N SER A 418 -6.11 -27.13 -2.19
CA SER A 418 -5.32 -28.09 -2.94
C SER A 418 -5.68 -28.11 -4.42
N LEU A 419 -4.71 -28.46 -5.25
CA LEU A 419 -4.92 -28.82 -6.65
C LEU A 419 -4.37 -30.26 -6.83
N GLY A 420 -5.27 -31.24 -6.96
CA GLY A 420 -4.92 -32.65 -6.78
C GLY A 420 -4.35 -32.88 -5.39
N ASP A 421 -3.26 -33.61 -5.28
CA ASP A 421 -2.59 -33.90 -4.00
C ASP A 421 -1.62 -32.81 -3.54
N ALA A 422 -1.37 -31.80 -4.38
CA ALA A 422 -0.46 -30.69 -4.10
C ALA A 422 -1.17 -29.49 -3.43
N PRO A 423 -0.44 -28.65 -2.67
CA PRO A 423 -0.97 -27.36 -2.21
C PRO A 423 -1.44 -26.50 -3.39
N LEU A 424 -2.43 -25.64 -3.15
CA LEU A 424 -2.92 -24.71 -4.17
C LEU A 424 -1.79 -23.76 -4.60
N PRO A 425 -1.46 -23.70 -5.91
CA PRO A 425 -0.41 -22.81 -6.41
C PRO A 425 -0.75 -21.33 -6.22
N ALA A 426 0.27 -20.47 -6.05
CA ALA A 426 0.10 -19.01 -5.94
C ALA A 426 -0.61 -18.41 -7.16
N ALA A 427 -0.33 -18.90 -8.38
CA ALA A 427 -0.99 -18.49 -9.62
C ALA A 427 -2.52 -18.72 -9.59
N GLN A 428 -3.01 -19.65 -8.77
CA GLN A 428 -4.43 -19.90 -8.56
C GLN A 428 -4.97 -19.27 -7.27
N GLY A 429 -4.17 -18.42 -6.62
CA GLY A 429 -4.53 -17.73 -5.39
C GLY A 429 -4.23 -18.54 -4.13
N GLY A 430 -3.29 -19.50 -4.20
CA GLY A 430 -2.83 -20.27 -3.05
C GLY A 430 -1.96 -19.49 -2.07
N PRO A 431 -1.63 -20.11 -0.93
CA PRO A 431 -1.94 -21.52 -0.58
C PRO A 431 -3.39 -21.79 -0.16
N PHE A 432 -4.12 -20.75 0.25
CA PHE A 432 -5.54 -20.84 0.59
C PHE A 432 -6.31 -19.71 -0.11
N ARG A 433 -7.49 -20.05 -0.63
CA ARG A 433 -8.34 -19.09 -1.29
C ARG A 433 -9.76 -19.22 -0.76
N LEU A 434 -10.31 -18.12 -0.24
CA LEU A 434 -11.71 -18.08 0.17
C LEU A 434 -12.58 -17.77 -1.05
N LEU A 435 -13.60 -18.58 -1.24
CA LEU A 435 -14.64 -18.40 -2.26
C LEU A 435 -15.99 -18.41 -1.57
N ILE A 436 -16.76 -17.34 -1.74
CA ILE A 436 -18.16 -17.26 -1.25
C ILE A 436 -19.04 -17.25 -2.48
N PRO A 437 -20.10 -18.10 -2.51
CA PRO A 437 -21.04 -18.13 -3.63
C PRO A 437 -21.68 -16.77 -3.88
N PRO A 438 -21.91 -16.37 -5.16
CA PRO A 438 -22.45 -15.05 -5.50
C PRO A 438 -23.89 -14.84 -5.01
N GLU A 439 -24.59 -15.92 -4.66
CA GLU A 439 -25.95 -15.87 -4.13
C GLU A 439 -26.01 -15.40 -2.67
N VAL A 440 -24.86 -15.28 -2.00
CA VAL A 440 -24.74 -14.81 -0.61
C VAL A 440 -24.75 -13.28 -0.59
N GLU A 441 -25.93 -12.68 -0.58
CA GLU A 441 -26.13 -11.23 -0.63
C GLU A 441 -25.42 -10.44 0.50
N ALA A 442 -25.20 -11.09 1.65
CA ALA A 442 -24.57 -10.45 2.81
C ALA A 442 -23.03 -10.36 2.71
N ALA A 443 -22.41 -10.94 1.69
CA ALA A 443 -20.96 -10.86 1.47
C ALA A 443 -20.64 -9.61 0.63
N PRO A 444 -19.83 -8.66 1.15
CA PRO A 444 -19.35 -7.54 0.35
C PRO A 444 -18.61 -8.03 -0.90
N PRO A 445 -18.70 -7.34 -2.04
CA PRO A 445 -18.12 -7.79 -3.31
C PRO A 445 -16.63 -8.18 -3.22
N GLY A 446 -15.82 -7.42 -2.49
CA GLY A 446 -14.40 -7.71 -2.28
C GLY A 446 -14.10 -8.94 -1.42
N CYS A 447 -15.09 -9.48 -0.69
CA CYS A 447 -14.93 -10.64 0.21
C CYS A 447 -15.24 -11.97 -0.46
N ALA A 448 -15.94 -11.97 -1.60
CA ALA A 448 -16.43 -13.19 -2.25
C ALA A 448 -15.31 -14.05 -2.86
N ASN A 449 -14.12 -13.50 -3.03
CA ASN A 449 -13.00 -14.19 -3.69
C ASN A 449 -11.64 -13.66 -3.21
N VAL A 450 -11.22 -14.08 -2.02
CA VAL A 450 -9.94 -13.63 -1.43
C VAL A 450 -8.86 -14.67 -1.69
N LYS A 451 -7.78 -14.25 -2.37
CA LYS A 451 -6.60 -15.06 -2.66
C LYS A 451 -5.61 -15.02 -1.50
N ALA A 452 -4.76 -16.05 -1.41
CA ALA A 452 -3.64 -16.12 -0.45
C ALA A 452 -4.05 -15.79 0.99
N VAL A 453 -5.18 -16.35 1.44
CA VAL A 453 -5.68 -16.13 2.81
C VAL A 453 -4.69 -16.64 3.82
N VAL A 454 -4.30 -15.80 4.78
CA VAL A 454 -3.37 -16.14 5.86
C VAL A 454 -3.99 -15.96 7.25
N ARG A 455 -5.04 -15.12 7.37
CA ARG A 455 -5.67 -14.84 8.64
C ARG A 455 -7.16 -14.56 8.49
N ILE A 456 -7.93 -15.03 9.44
CA ILE A 456 -9.36 -14.71 9.61
C ILE A 456 -9.52 -14.17 11.02
N VAL A 457 -9.99 -12.94 11.18
CA VAL A 457 -10.19 -12.27 12.46
C VAL A 457 -11.68 -12.18 12.74
N VAL A 458 -12.17 -12.89 13.75
CA VAL A 458 -13.56 -12.84 14.17
C VAL A 458 -13.72 -11.82 15.29
N ARG A 459 -14.73 -10.98 15.17
CA ARG A 459 -15.09 -9.96 16.17
C ARG A 459 -16.55 -10.19 16.59
N ALA A 460 -16.81 -9.95 17.86
CA ALA A 460 -18.15 -10.01 18.41
C ALA A 460 -19.09 -8.99 17.79
#